data_a4578afcc8fd0c87cf24aba104082dc6
#
_entry.id   a4578afcc8fd0c87cf24aba104082dc6
#
_cell.length_a   1.000
_cell.length_b   1.000
_cell.length_c   1.000
_cell.angle_alpha   90.00
_cell.angle_beta   90.00
_cell.angle_gamma   90.00
#
_symmetry.space_group_name_H-M   'P 1'
#
loop_
_entity.id
_entity.type
_entity.pdbx_description
1 polymer ?
#
loop_
_entity_poly.entity_id
_entity_poly.type
_entity_poly.pdbx_seq_one_letter_code
_entity_poly.pdbx_strand_id
1 'polypeptide(L)'
;MPRETSPVHGKIFLAPGMDAELGTRLLQLPAIRIISEGRRGRLEQVEEAGVPYARKVYRVTKKSIHGTAVRCLPAFMRWGRARRSWRAMIQGEAKGLPLPRALSRIENRQQARLVTTWIPGEPLHLWHARQLQRDPSEEWQRQFADWLGQQLHKIFASGLATRDLSPNNVLIAGELKGPWQFHVVDLDEARIQQYAEGETFIDQVIYSLSQVGHLPPTISPSLRMRALFSFLRNGGQRWAEDQGDFSLTSTTHKNSKRARKKFIRQIVEGVQRFDRRKEQHLLKAGRTGRYAGWGLDDEGCPLPYEGARELS
;
A
#
# COMPACT_ATOMS: atom_id res chain seq x y z
N MET A 1 29.79 -12.83 9.71
CA MET A 1 30.59 -11.64 9.39
C MET A 1 29.71 -10.64 8.66
N PRO A 2 29.53 -9.40 9.18
CA PRO A 2 28.79 -8.38 8.46
C PRO A 2 29.54 -8.07 7.16
N ARG A 3 28.84 -8.18 6.03
CA ARG A 3 29.39 -7.75 4.73
C ARG A 3 29.56 -6.23 4.78
N GLU A 4 30.80 -5.76 4.78
CA GLU A 4 31.09 -4.34 4.58
C GLU A 4 30.27 -3.81 3.41
N THR A 5 29.39 -2.88 3.69
CA THR A 5 28.64 -2.20 2.64
C THR A 5 29.57 -1.20 1.97
N SER A 6 30.15 -1.58 0.82
CA SER A 6 30.89 -0.63 -0.01
C SER A 6 30.09 0.65 -0.18
N PRO A 7 30.73 1.83 -0.09
CA PRO A 7 30.05 3.10 -0.22
C PRO A 7 29.29 3.16 -1.55
N VAL A 8 28.01 3.50 -1.48
CA VAL A 8 27.15 3.55 -2.67
C VAL A 8 27.42 4.85 -3.40
N HIS A 9 28.25 4.80 -4.43
CA HIS A 9 28.44 5.93 -5.32
C HIS A 9 27.26 6.05 -6.29
N GLY A 10 26.67 7.23 -6.40
CA GLY A 10 25.53 7.50 -7.28
C GLY A 10 25.00 8.91 -7.16
N LYS A 11 23.98 9.22 -7.96
CA LYS A 11 23.31 10.53 -7.88
C LYS A 11 22.34 10.53 -6.70
N ILE A 12 22.58 11.42 -5.74
CA ILE A 12 21.74 11.61 -4.55
C ILE A 12 20.68 12.68 -4.84
N PHE A 13 19.48 12.46 -4.34
CA PHE A 13 18.35 13.37 -4.36
C PHE A 13 17.82 13.48 -2.94
N LEU A 14 17.58 14.70 -2.47
CA LEU A 14 17.05 15.01 -1.15
C LEU A 14 15.63 15.55 -1.28
N ALA A 15 14.80 15.26 -0.30
CA ALA A 15 13.47 15.85 -0.19
C ALA A 15 13.59 17.33 0.20
N PRO A 16 12.58 18.17 -0.12
CA PRO A 16 12.56 19.56 0.33
C PRO A 16 12.69 19.64 1.85
N GLY A 17 13.59 20.51 2.33
CA GLY A 17 13.85 20.70 3.75
C GLY A 17 14.63 19.58 4.46
N MET A 18 15.12 18.59 3.71
CA MET A 18 15.98 17.53 4.26
C MET A 18 17.42 18.02 4.41
N ASP A 19 18.01 17.81 5.58
CA ASP A 19 19.42 18.06 5.81
C ASP A 19 20.28 17.13 4.93
N ALA A 20 21.27 17.69 4.23
CA ALA A 20 22.06 16.98 3.23
C ALA A 20 22.96 15.91 3.84
N GLU A 21 23.53 16.17 5.01
CA GLU A 21 24.41 15.24 5.69
C GLU A 21 23.63 14.06 6.24
N LEU A 22 22.51 14.33 6.95
CA LEU A 22 21.62 13.29 7.45
C LEU A 22 21.04 12.45 6.30
N GLY A 23 20.53 13.06 5.23
CA GLY A 23 19.99 12.36 4.07
C GLY A 23 21.00 11.43 3.40
N THR A 24 22.28 11.84 3.36
CA THR A 24 23.39 11.01 2.83
C THR A 24 23.73 9.87 3.79
N ARG A 25 23.83 10.13 5.09
CA ARG A 25 24.09 9.09 6.10
C ARG A 25 23.03 8.01 6.08
N LEU A 26 21.73 8.36 6.07
CA LEU A 26 20.62 7.40 6.03
C LEU A 26 20.69 6.42 4.86
N LEU A 27 21.23 6.84 3.70
CA LEU A 27 21.43 5.97 2.56
C LEU A 27 22.55 4.94 2.75
N GLN A 28 23.49 5.19 3.67
CA GLN A 28 24.69 4.40 3.86
C GLN A 28 24.68 3.57 5.15
N LEU A 29 23.84 3.93 6.13
CA LEU A 29 23.74 3.21 7.40
C LEU A 29 23.58 1.69 7.21
N PRO A 30 24.15 0.85 8.09
CA PRO A 30 23.83 -0.56 8.09
C PRO A 30 22.34 -0.77 8.36
N ALA A 31 21.78 -1.84 7.79
CA ALA A 31 20.42 -2.24 8.14
C ALA A 31 20.47 -2.94 9.50
N ILE A 32 19.63 -2.53 10.44
CA ILE A 32 19.43 -3.23 11.71
C ILE A 32 18.49 -4.41 11.57
N ARG A 33 17.56 -4.33 10.57
CA ARG A 33 16.57 -5.38 10.33
C ARG A 33 16.17 -5.43 8.86
N ILE A 34 16.02 -6.63 8.29
CA ILE A 34 15.37 -6.82 6.99
C ILE A 34 13.91 -7.15 7.25
N ILE A 35 13.01 -6.26 6.79
CA ILE A 35 11.57 -6.42 6.95
C ILE A 35 11.01 -7.37 5.89
N SER A 36 11.47 -7.22 4.66
CA SER A 36 11.08 -8.11 3.56
C SER A 36 12.16 -8.15 2.50
N GLU A 37 12.32 -9.29 1.86
CA GLU A 37 13.24 -9.47 0.74
C GLU A 37 12.56 -10.24 -0.40
N GLY A 38 12.71 -9.74 -1.62
CA GLY A 38 12.15 -10.35 -2.81
C GLY A 38 13.05 -10.17 -4.03
N ARG A 39 12.59 -10.69 -5.18
CA ARG A 39 13.36 -10.60 -6.44
C ARG A 39 13.71 -9.17 -6.85
N ARG A 40 12.86 -8.21 -6.52
CA ARG A 40 12.93 -6.83 -7.00
C ARG A 40 13.68 -5.90 -6.07
N GLY A 41 13.96 -6.35 -4.86
CA GLY A 41 14.63 -5.59 -3.83
C GLY A 41 14.31 -6.07 -2.44
N ARG A 42 14.62 -5.25 -1.46
CA ARG A 42 14.34 -5.51 -0.05
C ARG A 42 13.92 -4.22 0.66
N LEU A 43 13.14 -4.37 1.70
CA LEU A 43 12.79 -3.33 2.65
C LEU A 43 13.60 -3.55 3.93
N GLU A 44 14.30 -2.53 4.36
CA GLU A 44 15.19 -2.54 5.51
C GLU A 44 14.72 -1.50 6.52
N GLN A 45 14.93 -1.79 7.80
CA GLN A 45 14.92 -0.79 8.84
C GLN A 45 16.37 -0.32 9.09
N VAL A 46 16.57 0.98 9.10
CA VAL A 46 17.81 1.64 9.50
C VAL A 46 17.50 2.58 10.64
N GLU A 47 18.49 2.94 11.45
CA GLU A 47 18.30 3.81 12.60
C GLU A 47 19.40 4.86 12.66
N GLU A 48 19.04 6.07 13.01
CA GLU A 48 19.97 7.17 13.27
C GLU A 48 19.55 7.88 14.55
N ALA A 49 20.44 7.91 15.52
CA ALA A 49 20.20 8.54 16.83
C ALA A 49 18.91 8.06 17.54
N GLY A 50 18.64 6.75 17.50
CA GLY A 50 17.44 6.15 18.11
C GLY A 50 16.15 6.32 17.30
N VAL A 51 16.21 6.98 16.14
CA VAL A 51 15.05 7.19 15.27
C VAL A 51 15.05 6.16 14.13
N PRO A 52 13.99 5.34 13.99
CA PRO A 52 13.90 4.37 12.91
C PRO A 52 13.48 5.01 11.59
N TYR A 53 14.01 4.46 10.49
CA TYR A 53 13.67 4.83 9.11
C TYR A 53 13.46 3.56 8.28
N ALA A 54 12.65 3.68 7.23
CA ALA A 54 12.49 2.61 6.24
C ALA A 54 13.37 2.89 5.01
N ARG A 55 14.15 1.89 4.59
CA ARG A 55 14.97 1.98 3.39
C ARG A 55 14.60 0.88 2.41
N LYS A 56 14.04 1.26 1.28
CA LYS A 56 13.71 0.34 0.18
C LYS A 56 14.87 0.29 -0.81
N VAL A 57 15.44 -0.90 -0.98
CA VAL A 57 16.54 -1.15 -1.94
C VAL A 57 15.96 -1.83 -3.17
N TYR A 58 16.04 -1.17 -4.31
CA TYR A 58 15.62 -1.70 -5.60
C TYR A 58 16.81 -2.30 -6.33
N ARG A 59 16.66 -3.51 -6.86
CA ARG A 59 17.71 -4.23 -7.58
C ARG A 59 17.34 -4.47 -9.04
N VAL A 60 18.31 -4.46 -9.93
CA VAL A 60 18.15 -4.96 -11.28
C VAL A 60 18.20 -6.48 -11.24
N THR A 61 17.11 -7.16 -11.60
CA THR A 61 17.06 -8.63 -11.55
C THR A 61 17.76 -9.24 -12.75
N LYS A 62 18.64 -10.23 -12.49
CA LYS A 62 19.35 -10.98 -13.55
C LYS A 62 18.43 -11.86 -14.43
N LYS A 63 17.21 -12.16 -13.96
CA LYS A 63 16.26 -13.06 -14.64
C LYS A 63 15.35 -12.39 -15.67
N SER A 64 15.47 -11.09 -15.89
CA SER A 64 14.87 -10.48 -17.07
C SER A 64 15.61 -10.97 -18.29
N ILE A 65 14.90 -11.52 -19.30
CA ILE A 65 15.46 -11.86 -20.62
C ILE A 65 16.28 -10.71 -21.21
N HIS A 66 16.03 -9.50 -20.73
CA HIS A 66 16.71 -8.26 -21.07
C HIS A 66 17.64 -7.73 -19.96
N GLY A 67 18.08 -8.57 -19.02
CA GLY A 67 18.87 -8.13 -17.85
C GLY A 67 20.12 -7.31 -18.22
N THR A 68 20.82 -7.69 -19.29
CA THR A 68 21.97 -6.94 -19.83
C THR A 68 21.51 -5.66 -20.52
N ALA A 69 20.47 -5.73 -21.34
CA ALA A 69 19.89 -4.56 -22.02
C ALA A 69 19.32 -3.55 -21.01
N VAL A 70 18.66 -4.00 -19.94
CA VAL A 70 18.17 -3.13 -18.88
C VAL A 70 19.27 -2.37 -18.16
N ARG A 71 20.47 -2.96 -18.02
CA ARG A 71 21.63 -2.28 -17.43
C ARG A 71 22.18 -1.16 -18.33
N CYS A 72 21.99 -1.27 -19.62
CA CYS A 72 22.40 -0.25 -20.59
C CYS A 72 21.37 0.88 -20.72
N LEU A 73 20.14 0.70 -20.23
CA LEU A 73 19.11 1.74 -20.27
C LEU A 73 19.47 2.94 -19.39
N PRO A 74 19.03 4.15 -19.75
CA PRO A 74 19.16 5.34 -18.91
C PRO A 74 18.58 5.11 -17.50
N ALA A 75 19.18 5.72 -16.49
CA ALA A 75 18.77 5.54 -15.09
C ALA A 75 17.26 5.80 -14.85
N PHE A 76 16.66 6.75 -15.60
CA PHE A 76 15.23 7.05 -15.47
C PHE A 76 14.33 5.89 -15.90
N MET A 77 14.75 5.05 -16.84
CA MET A 77 14.01 3.84 -17.24
C MET A 77 14.23 2.70 -16.26
N ARG A 78 15.46 2.49 -15.78
CA ARG A 78 15.81 1.41 -14.84
C ARG A 78 15.13 1.57 -13.49
N TRP A 79 15.08 2.80 -12.99
CA TRP A 79 14.61 3.12 -11.63
C TRP A 79 13.22 3.74 -11.64
N GLY A 80 12.44 3.47 -12.67
CA GLY A 80 11.09 4.03 -12.81
C GLY A 80 10.19 3.83 -11.58
N ARG A 81 10.34 2.72 -10.83
CA ARG A 81 9.60 2.47 -9.59
C ARG A 81 10.06 3.38 -8.45
N ALA A 82 11.37 3.40 -8.17
CA ALA A 82 11.93 4.26 -7.13
C ALA A 82 11.55 5.74 -7.36
N ARG A 83 11.55 6.17 -8.63
CA ARG A 83 11.15 7.52 -9.01
C ARG A 83 9.66 7.77 -8.87
N ARG A 84 8.81 6.78 -9.19
CA ARG A 84 7.35 6.90 -8.99
C ARG A 84 7.04 7.00 -7.51
N SER A 85 7.55 6.08 -6.68
CA SER A 85 7.40 6.15 -5.22
C SER A 85 7.84 7.50 -4.67
N TRP A 86 9.03 7.97 -5.05
CA TRP A 86 9.55 9.27 -4.65
C TRP A 86 8.60 10.42 -4.99
N ARG A 87 8.15 10.49 -6.25
CA ARG A 87 7.24 11.54 -6.71
C ARG A 87 5.88 11.47 -5.99
N ALA A 88 5.33 10.26 -5.84
CA ALA A 88 4.06 10.07 -5.16
C ALA A 88 4.14 10.53 -3.70
N MET A 89 5.24 10.25 -2.98
CA MET A 89 5.45 10.70 -1.61
C MET A 89 5.56 12.23 -1.51
N ILE A 90 6.41 12.87 -2.33
CA ILE A 90 6.57 14.32 -2.33
C ILE A 90 5.24 15.03 -2.66
N GLN A 91 4.54 14.57 -3.69
CA GLN A 91 3.25 15.15 -4.08
C GLN A 91 2.16 14.86 -3.05
N GLY A 92 2.18 13.67 -2.43
CA GLY A 92 1.23 13.27 -1.41
C GLY A 92 1.43 14.05 -0.11
N GLU A 93 2.67 14.31 0.31
CA GLU A 93 3.00 15.16 1.46
C GLU A 93 2.44 16.57 1.26
N ALA A 94 2.62 17.16 0.08
CA ALA A 94 2.07 18.48 -0.25
C ALA A 94 0.53 18.53 -0.21
N LYS A 95 -0.14 17.40 -0.31
CA LYS A 95 -1.62 17.26 -0.21
C LYS A 95 -2.08 16.73 1.15
N GLY A 96 -1.17 16.55 2.12
CA GLY A 96 -1.49 16.00 3.45
C GLY A 96 -1.96 14.55 3.42
N LEU A 97 -1.55 13.77 2.42
CA LEU A 97 -1.88 12.34 2.35
C LEU A 97 -1.13 11.52 3.41
N PRO A 98 -1.76 10.49 3.97
CA PRO A 98 -1.16 9.63 4.99
C PRO A 98 -0.16 8.64 4.37
N LEU A 99 0.93 9.16 3.83
CA LEU A 99 2.02 8.44 3.19
C LEU A 99 3.31 8.58 4.00
N PRO A 100 4.27 7.65 3.87
CA PRO A 100 5.60 7.87 4.40
C PRO A 100 6.22 9.13 3.77
N ARG A 101 6.88 9.94 4.57
CA ARG A 101 7.63 11.09 4.06
C ARG A 101 8.90 10.61 3.36
N ALA A 102 9.14 11.04 2.14
CA ALA A 102 10.39 10.81 1.45
C ALA A 102 11.50 11.67 2.08
N LEU A 103 12.68 11.09 2.28
CA LEU A 103 13.83 11.79 2.89
C LEU A 103 14.99 11.92 1.90
N SER A 104 15.49 10.79 1.40
CA SER A 104 16.58 10.76 0.46
C SER A 104 16.49 9.58 -0.51
N ARG A 105 17.09 9.72 -1.67
CA ARG A 105 17.15 8.68 -2.69
C ARG A 105 18.53 8.72 -3.39
N ILE A 106 19.10 7.54 -3.65
CA ILE A 106 20.31 7.41 -4.47
C ILE A 106 20.08 6.43 -5.60
N GLU A 107 20.68 6.70 -6.75
CA GLU A 107 20.62 5.84 -7.94
C GLU A 107 22.02 5.61 -8.49
N ASN A 108 22.34 4.37 -8.78
CA ASN A 108 23.56 4.00 -9.51
C ASN A 108 23.29 2.92 -10.58
N ARG A 109 24.32 2.32 -11.16
CA ARG A 109 24.15 1.30 -12.22
C ARG A 109 23.56 -0.02 -11.72
N GLN A 110 23.67 -0.35 -10.44
CA GLN A 110 23.31 -1.65 -9.89
C GLN A 110 22.05 -1.61 -9.04
N GLN A 111 21.79 -0.51 -8.33
CA GLN A 111 20.68 -0.38 -7.38
C GLN A 111 20.20 1.06 -7.27
N ALA A 112 18.99 1.21 -6.77
CA ALA A 112 18.50 2.46 -6.20
C ALA A 112 18.09 2.20 -4.75
N ARG A 113 18.30 3.18 -3.87
CA ARG A 113 17.81 3.17 -2.48
C ARG A 113 16.90 4.37 -2.29
N LEU A 114 15.80 4.16 -1.59
CA LEU A 114 14.84 5.19 -1.21
C LEU A 114 14.65 5.11 0.31
N VAL A 115 14.96 6.18 1.02
CA VAL A 115 14.75 6.29 2.48
C VAL A 115 13.52 7.14 2.74
N THR A 116 12.72 6.67 3.68
CA THR A 116 11.48 7.32 4.13
C THR A 116 11.39 7.29 5.65
N THR A 117 10.50 8.09 6.22
CA THR A 117 10.12 7.93 7.62
C THR A 117 9.61 6.52 7.86
N TRP A 118 9.88 5.99 9.05
CA TRP A 118 9.26 4.77 9.54
C TRP A 118 7.80 5.05 9.91
N ILE A 119 6.90 4.17 9.47
CA ILE A 119 5.49 4.23 9.88
C ILE A 119 5.27 3.15 10.94
N PRO A 120 5.01 3.52 12.19
CA PRO A 120 4.61 2.55 13.20
C PRO A 120 3.20 2.07 12.90
N GLY A 121 3.04 0.79 12.62
CA GLY A 121 1.73 0.23 12.31
C GLY A 121 1.84 -1.18 11.76
N GLU A 122 0.70 -1.84 11.66
CA GLU A 122 0.59 -3.19 11.16
C GLU A 122 -0.29 -3.23 9.91
N PRO A 123 -0.06 -4.22 9.02
CA PRO A 123 -0.98 -4.48 7.92
C PRO A 123 -2.42 -4.57 8.40
N LEU A 124 -3.34 -3.93 7.68
CA LEU A 124 -4.76 -3.82 8.02
C LEU A 124 -5.37 -5.12 8.57
N HIS A 125 -5.13 -6.23 7.90
CA HIS A 125 -5.73 -7.52 8.27
C HIS A 125 -5.10 -8.14 9.53
N LEU A 126 -3.80 -7.92 9.77
CA LEU A 126 -3.10 -8.41 10.98
C LEU A 126 -3.51 -7.56 12.19
N TRP A 127 -3.55 -6.24 12.02
CA TRP A 127 -4.04 -5.34 13.07
C TRP A 127 -5.47 -5.71 13.48
N HIS A 128 -6.38 -5.88 12.50
CA HIS A 128 -7.76 -6.26 12.78
C HIS A 128 -7.86 -7.61 13.49
N ALA A 129 -7.13 -8.63 13.04
CA ALA A 129 -7.13 -9.95 13.68
C ALA A 129 -6.65 -9.88 15.14
N ARG A 130 -5.61 -9.09 15.41
CA ARG A 130 -5.10 -8.87 16.78
C ARG A 130 -6.11 -8.15 17.67
N GLN A 131 -6.82 -7.14 17.13
CA GLN A 131 -7.86 -6.47 17.92
C GLN A 131 -9.06 -7.39 18.19
N LEU A 132 -9.42 -8.23 17.22
CA LEU A 132 -10.52 -9.21 17.37
C LEU A 132 -10.23 -10.22 18.49
N GLN A 133 -8.99 -10.60 18.72
CA GLN A 133 -8.59 -11.45 19.87
C GLN A 133 -8.77 -10.75 21.22
N ARG A 134 -8.52 -9.43 21.26
CA ARG A 134 -8.65 -8.63 22.48
C ARG A 134 -10.10 -8.33 22.83
N ASP A 135 -10.92 -8.09 21.82
CA ASP A 135 -12.33 -7.78 21.96
C ASP A 135 -13.11 -8.30 20.74
N PRO A 136 -13.89 -9.39 20.88
CA PRO A 136 -14.69 -9.93 19.79
C PRO A 136 -15.98 -9.12 19.51
N SER A 137 -16.25 -8.02 20.26
CA SER A 137 -17.46 -7.23 20.09
C SER A 137 -17.60 -6.65 18.69
N GLU A 138 -18.82 -6.55 18.19
CA GLU A 138 -19.09 -6.00 16.87
C GLU A 138 -19.09 -4.47 16.83
N GLU A 139 -19.16 -3.80 17.98
CA GLU A 139 -19.32 -2.36 18.02
C GLU A 139 -18.09 -1.63 17.46
N TRP A 140 -16.90 -1.93 17.99
CA TRP A 140 -15.66 -1.33 17.47
C TRP A 140 -15.41 -1.72 16.02
N GLN A 141 -15.75 -2.96 15.61
CA GLN A 141 -15.59 -3.42 14.24
C GLN A 141 -16.45 -2.59 13.28
N ARG A 142 -17.69 -2.25 13.66
CA ARG A 142 -18.57 -1.37 12.89
C ARG A 142 -18.02 0.05 12.79
N GLN A 143 -17.54 0.61 13.90
CA GLN A 143 -16.92 1.93 13.95
C GLN A 143 -15.65 1.98 13.08
N PHE A 144 -14.81 0.94 13.19
CA PHE A 144 -13.60 0.80 12.38
C PHE A 144 -13.92 0.70 10.88
N ALA A 145 -14.93 -0.08 10.51
CA ALA A 145 -15.36 -0.19 9.11
C ALA A 145 -15.84 1.16 8.56
N ASP A 146 -16.61 1.91 9.32
CA ASP A 146 -17.07 3.25 8.94
C ASP A 146 -15.88 4.22 8.79
N TRP A 147 -14.95 4.21 9.74
CA TRP A 147 -13.73 5.01 9.68
C TRP A 147 -12.84 4.63 8.49
N LEU A 148 -12.63 3.35 8.24
CA LEU A 148 -11.83 2.86 7.09
C LEU A 148 -12.40 3.38 5.76
N GLY A 149 -13.73 3.30 5.59
CA GLY A 149 -14.40 3.85 4.40
C GLY A 149 -14.15 5.34 4.22
N GLN A 150 -14.14 6.13 5.30
CA GLN A 150 -13.81 7.56 5.27
C GLN A 150 -12.34 7.80 4.85
N GLN A 151 -11.38 7.00 5.39
CA GLN A 151 -9.97 7.16 5.02
C GLN A 151 -9.74 6.80 3.54
N LEU A 152 -10.36 5.72 3.05
CA LEU A 152 -10.29 5.34 1.64
C LEU A 152 -10.87 6.45 0.74
N HIS A 153 -11.98 7.07 1.14
CA HIS A 153 -12.50 8.23 0.41
C HIS A 153 -11.48 9.38 0.37
N LYS A 154 -10.90 9.76 1.51
CA LYS A 154 -9.94 10.87 1.60
C LYS A 154 -8.74 10.69 0.67
N ILE A 155 -8.14 9.50 0.62
CA ILE A 155 -6.96 9.25 -0.22
C ILE A 155 -7.30 9.34 -1.72
N PHE A 156 -8.44 8.80 -2.15
CA PHE A 156 -8.85 8.89 -3.54
C PHE A 156 -9.30 10.32 -3.91
N ALA A 157 -10.02 11.01 -3.02
CA ALA A 157 -10.41 12.40 -3.23
C ALA A 157 -9.22 13.34 -3.41
N SER A 158 -8.07 13.01 -2.81
CA SER A 158 -6.81 13.73 -2.99
C SER A 158 -6.06 13.35 -4.28
N GLY A 159 -6.61 12.44 -5.10
CA GLY A 159 -6.05 12.04 -6.39
C GLY A 159 -5.06 10.88 -6.32
N LEU A 160 -4.96 10.15 -5.20
CA LEU A 160 -4.12 8.96 -5.13
C LEU A 160 -4.67 7.88 -6.08
N ALA A 161 -3.88 7.52 -7.07
CA ALA A 161 -4.14 6.43 -7.99
C ALA A 161 -3.04 5.37 -7.81
N THR A 162 -3.40 4.15 -7.44
CA THR A 162 -2.46 3.04 -7.29
C THR A 162 -3.08 1.74 -7.76
N ARG A 163 -2.24 0.80 -8.21
CA ARG A 163 -2.64 -0.56 -8.54
C ARG A 163 -2.19 -1.58 -7.50
N ASP A 164 -1.71 -1.11 -6.36
CA ASP A 164 -1.21 -1.96 -5.29
C ASP A 164 -1.66 -1.47 -3.91
N LEU A 165 -2.98 -1.31 -3.74
CA LEU A 165 -3.61 -1.02 -2.46
C LEU A 165 -4.09 -2.32 -1.79
N SER A 166 -3.17 -3.29 -1.64
CA SER A 166 -3.45 -4.52 -0.93
C SER A 166 -3.55 -4.29 0.60
N PRO A 167 -4.20 -5.17 1.36
CA PRO A 167 -4.23 -5.08 2.82
C PRO A 167 -2.86 -5.06 3.49
N ASN A 168 -1.82 -5.59 2.83
CA ASN A 168 -0.43 -5.52 3.28
C ASN A 168 0.16 -4.10 3.17
N ASN A 169 -0.34 -3.32 2.23
CA ASN A 169 0.15 -1.96 1.93
C ASN A 169 -0.67 -0.87 2.62
N VAL A 170 -1.67 -1.26 3.42
CA VAL A 170 -2.44 -0.39 4.30
C VAL A 170 -2.01 -0.70 5.73
N LEU A 171 -1.31 0.23 6.36
CA LEU A 171 -0.90 0.10 7.75
C LEU A 171 -1.87 0.84 8.68
N ILE A 172 -2.23 0.18 9.77
CA ILE A 172 -3.05 0.75 10.83
C ILE A 172 -2.24 0.81 12.11
N ALA A 173 -2.28 1.94 12.78
CA ALA A 173 -1.75 2.14 14.11
C ALA A 173 -2.85 2.66 15.04
N GLY A 174 -2.65 2.51 16.35
CA GLY A 174 -3.58 2.94 17.38
C GLY A 174 -4.23 1.80 18.14
N GLU A 175 -4.91 2.19 19.23
CA GLU A 175 -5.57 1.29 20.16
C GLU A 175 -6.94 0.83 19.62
N LEU A 176 -7.54 -0.18 20.29
CA LEU A 176 -8.84 -0.77 19.92
C LEU A 176 -9.95 0.28 19.76
N LYS A 177 -10.02 1.23 20.67
CA LYS A 177 -11.05 2.30 20.68
C LYS A 177 -10.64 3.57 19.94
N GLY A 178 -9.49 3.54 19.25
CA GLY A 178 -8.94 4.72 18.57
C GLY A 178 -8.15 5.66 19.52
N PRO A 179 -7.63 6.77 19.02
CA PRO A 179 -7.68 7.17 17.62
C PRO A 179 -6.86 6.26 16.71
N TRP A 180 -7.43 5.88 15.59
CA TRP A 180 -6.72 5.09 14.58
C TRP A 180 -5.98 5.97 13.59
N GLN A 181 -4.81 5.50 13.18
CA GLN A 181 -4.02 6.12 12.12
C GLN A 181 -3.98 5.20 10.91
N PHE A 182 -4.17 5.79 9.74
CA PHE A 182 -4.20 5.09 8.45
C PHE A 182 -3.01 5.55 7.61
N HIS A 183 -2.24 4.62 7.09
CA HIS A 183 -1.13 4.94 6.19
C HIS A 183 -1.12 3.99 4.99
N VAL A 184 -0.76 4.53 3.82
CA VAL A 184 -0.53 3.73 2.61
C VAL A 184 0.97 3.67 2.36
N VAL A 185 1.50 2.45 2.26
CA VAL A 185 2.91 2.17 1.96
C VAL A 185 3.04 1.46 0.61
N ASP A 186 4.27 1.25 0.15
CA ASP A 186 4.60 0.61 -1.14
C ASP A 186 4.00 1.34 -2.37
N LEU A 187 4.48 2.54 -2.62
CA LEU A 187 3.98 3.44 -3.67
C LEU A 187 4.63 3.21 -5.05
N ASP A 188 5.17 2.01 -5.33
CA ASP A 188 5.89 1.70 -6.58
C ASP A 188 5.03 1.86 -7.84
N GLU A 189 3.74 1.63 -7.70
CA GLU A 189 2.73 1.74 -8.77
C GLU A 189 1.81 2.97 -8.58
N ALA A 190 2.10 3.81 -7.57
CA ALA A 190 1.25 4.95 -7.23
C ALA A 190 1.58 6.20 -8.06
N ARG A 191 0.53 7.01 -8.25
CA ARG A 191 0.60 8.36 -8.84
C ARG A 191 -0.37 9.27 -8.09
N ILE A 192 -0.02 10.53 -7.95
CA ILE A 192 -0.94 11.56 -7.47
C ILE A 192 -1.44 12.34 -8.69
N GLN A 193 -2.72 12.20 -8.98
CA GLN A 193 -3.37 12.94 -10.06
C GLN A 193 -3.78 14.32 -9.58
N GLN A 194 -3.80 15.29 -10.48
CA GLN A 194 -4.24 16.65 -10.18
C GLN A 194 -5.75 16.65 -9.90
N TYR A 195 -6.52 15.93 -10.73
CA TYR A 195 -7.95 15.77 -10.61
C TYR A 195 -8.30 14.30 -10.33
N ALA A 196 -9.17 14.08 -9.34
CA ALA A 196 -9.63 12.74 -8.93
C ALA A 196 -10.89 12.35 -9.76
N GLU A 197 -10.76 12.38 -11.08
CA GLU A 197 -11.87 12.19 -12.02
C GLU A 197 -11.42 11.47 -13.29
N GLY A 198 -12.38 11.15 -14.15
CA GLY A 198 -12.16 10.47 -15.42
C GLY A 198 -12.20 8.95 -15.31
N GLU A 199 -12.56 8.29 -16.41
CA GLU A 199 -12.78 6.83 -16.47
C GLU A 199 -11.57 6.03 -15.97
N THR A 200 -10.36 6.37 -16.42
CA THR A 200 -9.13 5.70 -16.00
C THR A 200 -8.88 5.81 -14.49
N PHE A 201 -9.22 6.94 -13.87
CA PHE A 201 -9.09 7.11 -12.42
C PHE A 201 -10.13 6.28 -11.69
N ILE A 202 -11.38 6.29 -12.15
CA ILE A 202 -12.48 5.51 -11.58
C ILE A 202 -12.17 4.02 -11.64
N ASP A 203 -11.64 3.51 -12.75
CA ASP A 203 -11.20 2.12 -12.87
C ASP A 203 -10.11 1.76 -11.86
N GLN A 204 -9.18 2.69 -11.61
CA GLN A 204 -8.15 2.49 -10.57
C GLN A 204 -8.75 2.50 -9.17
N VAL A 205 -9.74 3.35 -8.89
CA VAL A 205 -10.47 3.36 -7.61
C VAL A 205 -11.18 2.01 -7.41
N ILE A 206 -11.91 1.51 -8.42
CA ILE A 206 -12.59 0.21 -8.37
C ILE A 206 -11.58 -0.91 -8.12
N TYR A 207 -10.48 -0.91 -8.86
CA TYR A 207 -9.43 -1.92 -8.72
C TYR A 207 -8.81 -1.89 -7.31
N SER A 208 -8.49 -0.70 -6.80
CA SER A 208 -7.90 -0.53 -5.46
C SER A 208 -8.87 -0.90 -4.34
N LEU A 209 -10.16 -0.53 -4.45
CA LEU A 209 -11.20 -0.94 -3.51
C LEU A 209 -11.39 -2.46 -3.53
N SER A 210 -11.28 -3.08 -4.70
CA SER A 210 -11.32 -4.54 -4.84
C SER A 210 -10.12 -5.21 -4.14
N GLN A 211 -8.93 -4.64 -4.26
CA GLN A 211 -7.73 -5.15 -3.60
C GLN A 211 -7.83 -5.03 -2.06
N VAL A 212 -8.17 -3.85 -1.56
CA VAL A 212 -8.29 -3.66 -0.10
C VAL A 212 -9.47 -4.43 0.48
N GLY A 213 -10.51 -4.69 -0.31
CA GLY A 213 -11.64 -5.53 0.06
C GLY A 213 -11.35 -7.04 0.06
N HIS A 214 -10.25 -7.46 -0.58
CA HIS A 214 -9.74 -8.83 -0.53
C HIS A 214 -9.06 -9.05 0.83
N LEU A 215 -9.83 -9.48 1.82
CA LEU A 215 -9.45 -9.60 3.24
C LEU A 215 -9.63 -11.05 3.71
N PRO A 216 -8.95 -11.48 4.80
CA PRO A 216 -9.15 -12.82 5.34
C PRO A 216 -10.57 -13.03 5.86
N PRO A 217 -11.01 -14.31 5.99
CA PRO A 217 -12.34 -14.64 6.52
C PRO A 217 -12.63 -14.16 7.94
N THR A 218 -11.61 -13.73 8.69
CA THR A 218 -11.80 -13.07 10.00
C THR A 218 -12.59 -11.77 9.90
N ILE A 219 -12.57 -11.11 8.73
CA ILE A 219 -13.33 -9.89 8.48
C ILE A 219 -14.59 -10.25 7.70
N SER A 220 -15.73 -10.16 8.33
CA SER A 220 -17.01 -10.58 7.75
C SER A 220 -17.37 -9.79 6.48
N PRO A 221 -18.11 -10.40 5.54
CA PRO A 221 -18.62 -9.69 4.37
C PRO A 221 -19.46 -8.44 4.72
N SER A 222 -20.21 -8.47 5.82
CA SER A 222 -21.01 -7.33 6.27
C SER A 222 -20.13 -6.14 6.66
N LEU A 223 -19.01 -6.35 7.34
CA LEU A 223 -18.05 -5.29 7.67
C LEU A 223 -17.38 -4.70 6.44
N ARG A 224 -17.03 -5.55 5.46
CA ARG A 224 -16.47 -5.08 4.17
C ARG A 224 -17.49 -4.20 3.43
N MET A 225 -18.75 -4.64 3.39
CA MET A 225 -19.84 -3.85 2.79
C MET A 225 -20.10 -2.55 3.56
N ARG A 226 -20.01 -2.57 4.88
CA ARG A 226 -20.15 -1.36 5.70
C ARG A 226 -19.07 -0.33 5.38
N ALA A 227 -17.81 -0.74 5.26
CA ALA A 227 -16.72 0.14 4.84
C ALA A 227 -16.94 0.72 3.44
N LEU A 228 -17.42 -0.09 2.48
CA LEU A 228 -17.76 0.38 1.14
C LEU A 228 -18.94 1.37 1.16
N PHE A 229 -19.99 1.13 1.95
CA PHE A 229 -21.09 2.08 2.10
C PHE A 229 -20.65 3.38 2.78
N SER A 230 -19.77 3.30 3.76
CA SER A 230 -19.17 4.48 4.38
C SER A 230 -18.35 5.28 3.36
N PHE A 231 -17.52 4.64 2.56
CA PHE A 231 -16.80 5.26 1.46
C PHE A 231 -17.75 6.03 0.51
N LEU A 232 -18.85 5.39 0.09
CA LEU A 232 -19.83 6.01 -0.80
C LEU A 232 -20.53 7.22 -0.15
N ARG A 233 -20.94 7.11 1.12
CA ARG A 233 -21.59 8.20 1.85
C ARG A 233 -20.69 9.43 2.03
N ASN A 234 -19.39 9.22 2.16
CA ASN A 234 -18.42 10.31 2.34
C ASN A 234 -18.02 11.01 1.03
N GLY A 235 -18.69 10.72 -0.08
CA GLY A 235 -18.49 11.38 -1.37
C GLY A 235 -18.00 10.45 -2.49
N GLY A 236 -17.71 9.18 -2.20
CA GLY A 236 -17.36 8.17 -3.21
C GLY A 236 -18.49 7.92 -4.23
N GLN A 237 -19.71 8.35 -3.91
CA GLN A 237 -20.87 8.26 -4.80
C GLN A 237 -20.64 9.00 -6.14
N ARG A 238 -19.90 10.10 -6.15
CA ARG A 238 -19.57 10.84 -7.38
C ARG A 238 -18.90 9.94 -8.43
N TRP A 239 -17.96 9.08 -8.03
CA TRP A 239 -17.29 8.16 -8.97
C TRP A 239 -18.22 7.05 -9.48
N ALA A 240 -19.24 6.70 -8.72
CA ALA A 240 -20.28 5.79 -9.19
C ALA A 240 -21.19 6.45 -10.23
N GLU A 241 -21.46 7.72 -10.06
CA GLU A 241 -22.31 8.52 -10.96
C GLU A 241 -21.58 8.87 -12.26
N ASP A 242 -20.28 9.18 -12.20
CA ASP A 242 -19.42 9.48 -13.34
C ASP A 242 -19.22 8.28 -14.29
N GLN A 243 -19.54 7.05 -13.87
CA GLN A 243 -19.59 5.88 -14.76
C GLN A 243 -20.86 5.79 -15.63
N GLY A 244 -21.84 6.63 -15.40
CA GLY A 244 -23.01 6.77 -16.26
C GLY A 244 -22.68 7.60 -17.48
N ASP A 245 -23.18 7.19 -18.66
CA ASP A 245 -23.01 7.91 -19.94
C ASP A 245 -23.07 9.42 -19.76
N PHE A 246 -21.98 10.11 -20.06
CA PHE A 246 -21.83 11.57 -20.03
C PHE A 246 -22.80 12.32 -20.98
N SER A 247 -23.65 11.60 -21.73
CA SER A 247 -24.49 12.16 -22.76
C SER A 247 -25.85 12.69 -22.29
N LEU A 248 -26.23 12.56 -21.02
CA LEU A 248 -27.56 12.89 -20.57
C LEU A 248 -27.62 13.94 -19.47
N THR A 249 -27.96 15.13 -19.83
CA THR A 249 -28.22 16.34 -19.04
C THR A 249 -29.41 16.26 -18.06
N SER A 250 -29.91 15.06 -17.75
CA SER A 250 -30.96 14.90 -16.73
C SER A 250 -30.63 13.73 -15.81
N THR A 251 -29.99 14.02 -14.69
CA THR A 251 -29.77 13.10 -13.58
C THR A 251 -31.08 12.80 -12.87
N THR A 252 -31.87 11.86 -13.39
CA THR A 252 -32.98 11.33 -12.61
C THR A 252 -32.43 10.44 -11.49
N HIS A 253 -33.01 10.50 -10.31
CA HIS A 253 -32.64 9.69 -9.11
C HIS A 253 -32.52 8.17 -9.42
N LYS A 254 -33.21 7.70 -10.46
CA LYS A 254 -33.13 6.30 -10.95
C LYS A 254 -31.79 5.97 -11.58
N ASN A 255 -31.17 6.90 -12.32
CA ASN A 255 -29.88 6.70 -12.98
C ASN A 255 -28.74 6.63 -11.97
N SER A 256 -28.74 7.51 -10.97
CA SER A 256 -27.77 7.47 -9.85
C SER A 256 -27.83 6.14 -9.09
N LYS A 257 -29.03 5.62 -8.79
CA LYS A 257 -29.18 4.31 -8.12
C LYS A 257 -28.64 3.14 -8.96
N ARG A 258 -28.83 3.19 -10.29
CA ARG A 258 -28.33 2.17 -11.22
C ARG A 258 -26.80 2.22 -11.31
N ALA A 259 -26.22 3.42 -11.46
CA ALA A 259 -24.79 3.65 -11.50
C ALA A 259 -24.11 3.16 -10.22
N ARG A 260 -24.66 3.51 -9.05
CA ARG A 260 -24.18 3.03 -7.74
C ARG A 260 -24.20 1.50 -7.63
N LYS A 261 -25.27 0.84 -8.10
CA LYS A 261 -25.34 -0.64 -8.10
C LYS A 261 -24.27 -1.26 -9.02
N LYS A 262 -24.05 -0.65 -10.22
CA LYS A 262 -23.00 -1.10 -11.14
C LYS A 262 -21.61 -0.98 -10.49
N PHE A 263 -21.29 0.16 -9.89
CA PHE A 263 -20.03 0.42 -9.19
C PHE A 263 -19.77 -0.61 -8.07
N ILE A 264 -20.75 -0.81 -7.18
CA ILE A 264 -20.66 -1.82 -6.10
C ILE A 264 -20.43 -3.22 -6.68
N ARG A 265 -21.18 -3.60 -7.73
CA ARG A 265 -21.03 -4.91 -8.38
C ARG A 265 -19.61 -5.10 -8.92
N GLN A 266 -19.05 -4.11 -9.59
CA GLN A 266 -17.69 -4.18 -10.13
C GLN A 266 -16.63 -4.40 -9.04
N ILE A 267 -16.79 -3.72 -7.89
CA ILE A 267 -15.90 -3.93 -6.73
C ILE A 267 -16.04 -5.34 -6.17
N VAL A 268 -17.27 -5.83 -5.96
CA VAL A 268 -17.53 -7.18 -5.43
C VAL A 268 -16.97 -8.26 -6.36
N GLU A 269 -17.21 -8.14 -7.66
CA GLU A 269 -16.64 -9.04 -8.67
C GLU A 269 -15.11 -8.98 -8.71
N GLY A 270 -14.55 -7.79 -8.48
CA GLY A 270 -13.12 -7.58 -8.31
C GLY A 270 -12.56 -8.33 -7.11
N VAL A 271 -13.17 -8.21 -5.93
CA VAL A 271 -12.81 -8.96 -4.72
C VAL A 271 -12.82 -10.46 -4.99
N GLN A 272 -13.91 -10.99 -5.56
CA GLN A 272 -14.02 -12.41 -5.91
C GLN A 272 -12.94 -12.89 -6.89
N ARG A 273 -12.50 -12.02 -7.82
CA ARG A 273 -11.36 -12.35 -8.71
C ARG A 273 -10.05 -12.44 -7.95
N PHE A 274 -9.81 -11.57 -6.98
CA PHE A 274 -8.63 -11.64 -6.11
C PHE A 274 -8.66 -12.89 -5.23
N ASP A 275 -9.81 -13.21 -4.62
CA ASP A 275 -10.00 -14.41 -3.80
C ASP A 275 -9.64 -15.68 -4.62
N ARG A 276 -10.24 -15.86 -5.82
CA ARG A 276 -9.96 -17.01 -6.71
C ARG A 276 -8.48 -17.09 -7.12
N ARG A 277 -7.83 -15.95 -7.43
CA ARG A 277 -6.41 -15.95 -7.82
C ARG A 277 -5.52 -16.36 -6.64
N LYS A 278 -5.82 -15.87 -5.46
CA LYS A 278 -5.08 -16.25 -4.24
C LYS A 278 -5.25 -17.74 -3.96
N GLU A 279 -6.46 -18.25 -3.99
CA GLU A 279 -6.76 -19.67 -3.79
C GLU A 279 -5.98 -20.55 -4.78
N GLN A 280 -6.03 -20.23 -6.08
CA GLN A 280 -5.27 -20.95 -7.11
C GLN A 280 -3.76 -20.89 -6.86
N HIS A 281 -3.25 -19.76 -6.40
CA HIS A 281 -1.82 -19.61 -6.07
C HIS A 281 -1.43 -20.47 -4.87
N LEU A 282 -2.25 -20.50 -3.84
CA LEU A 282 -2.02 -21.31 -2.63
C LEU A 282 -2.08 -22.81 -2.93
N LEU A 283 -3.08 -23.25 -3.71
CA LEU A 283 -3.18 -24.64 -4.16
C LEU A 283 -1.94 -25.07 -4.94
N LYS A 284 -1.45 -24.25 -5.89
CA LYS A 284 -0.20 -24.53 -6.63
C LYS A 284 1.03 -24.57 -5.73
N ALA A 285 1.02 -23.87 -4.61
CA ALA A 285 2.09 -23.86 -3.61
C ALA A 285 1.94 -24.99 -2.56
N GLY A 286 0.92 -25.85 -2.66
CA GLY A 286 0.63 -26.91 -1.69
C GLY A 286 0.19 -26.37 -0.31
N ARG A 287 -0.27 -25.12 -0.26
CA ARG A 287 -0.73 -24.49 0.98
C ARG A 287 -2.25 -24.62 1.06
N THR A 288 -2.71 -25.29 2.10
CA THR A 288 -4.12 -25.48 2.42
C THR A 288 -4.43 -24.86 3.77
N GLY A 289 -5.71 -24.60 4.03
CA GLY A 289 -6.16 -23.97 5.29
C GLY A 289 -6.92 -22.68 5.04
N ARG A 290 -7.87 -22.39 5.92
CA ARG A 290 -8.80 -21.24 5.84
C ARG A 290 -8.07 -19.89 5.78
N TYR A 291 -6.94 -19.78 6.47
CA TYR A 291 -6.16 -18.55 6.61
C TYR A 291 -4.81 -18.59 5.87
N ALA A 292 -4.61 -19.62 5.05
CA ALA A 292 -3.36 -19.77 4.30
C ALA A 292 -3.00 -18.48 3.52
N GLY A 293 -1.76 -18.06 3.64
CA GLY A 293 -1.22 -16.87 2.97
C GLY A 293 -1.70 -15.52 3.52
N TRP A 294 -2.31 -15.51 4.71
CA TRP A 294 -2.71 -14.27 5.40
C TRP A 294 -1.80 -13.91 6.57
N GLY A 295 -0.82 -14.74 6.92
CA GLY A 295 -0.01 -14.56 8.13
C GLY A 295 -0.83 -14.79 9.40
N LEU A 296 -1.82 -15.66 9.30
CA LEU A 296 -2.68 -16.09 10.39
C LEU A 296 -2.54 -17.60 10.56
N ASP A 297 -2.70 -18.10 11.80
CA ASP A 297 -2.81 -19.53 12.10
C ASP A 297 -4.20 -20.09 11.77
N ASP A 298 -4.44 -21.37 12.08
CA ASP A 298 -5.72 -22.02 11.81
C ASP A 298 -6.88 -21.49 12.65
N GLU A 299 -6.60 -20.76 13.71
CA GLU A 299 -7.56 -20.08 14.59
C GLU A 299 -7.84 -18.66 14.14
N GLY A 300 -7.10 -18.15 13.15
CA GLY A 300 -7.22 -16.79 12.66
C GLY A 300 -6.40 -15.76 13.45
N CYS A 301 -5.47 -16.22 14.28
CA CYS A 301 -4.56 -15.40 15.06
C CYS A 301 -3.36 -14.96 14.24
N PRO A 302 -2.84 -13.74 14.40
CA PRO A 302 -1.61 -13.32 13.73
C PRO A 302 -0.44 -14.21 14.11
N LEU A 303 0.19 -14.83 13.12
CA LEU A 303 1.44 -15.53 13.32
C LEU A 303 2.54 -14.55 13.79
N PRO A 304 3.49 -15.00 14.61
CA PRO A 304 4.69 -14.22 14.87
C PRO A 304 5.30 -13.78 13.55
N TYR A 305 5.63 -12.51 13.43
CA TYR A 305 6.17 -11.96 12.18
C TYR A 305 7.60 -12.48 11.96
N GLU A 306 7.73 -13.62 11.27
CA GLU A 306 9.03 -14.24 10.95
C GLU A 306 9.90 -13.41 9.99
N GLY A 307 9.35 -12.36 9.40
CA GLY A 307 10.07 -11.51 8.43
C GLY A 307 11.16 -10.63 9.02
N ALA A 308 11.27 -10.58 10.32
CA ALA A 308 12.24 -9.78 11.03
C ALA A 308 13.40 -10.62 11.50
N ARG A 309 14.30 -11.01 10.61
CA ARG A 309 15.59 -11.52 11.01
C ARG A 309 16.40 -10.36 11.60
N GLU A 310 16.61 -10.38 12.89
CA GLU A 310 17.60 -9.53 13.52
C GLU A 310 18.97 -9.85 12.90
N LEU A 311 19.65 -8.83 12.42
CA LEU A 311 21.01 -8.95 11.92
C LEU A 311 21.92 -8.84 13.16
N SER A 312 22.27 -9.98 13.76
CA SER A 312 23.29 -10.09 14.80
C SER A 312 24.69 -9.83 14.24
#